data_04be2d81d677d65c977f126b3ee53669
#
_entry.id   04be2d81d677d65c977f126b3ee53669
#
_cell.length_a   1.000
_cell.length_b   1.000
_cell.length_c   1.000
_cell.angle_alpha   90.00
_cell.angle_beta   90.00
_cell.angle_gamma   90.00
#
_symmetry.space_group_name_H-M   'P 1'
#
loop_
_entity.id
_entity.type
_entity.pdbx_description
1 polymer ?
#
loop_
_entity_poly.entity_id
_entity_poly.type
_entity_poly.pdbx_seq_one_letter_code
_entity_poly.pdbx_strand_id
1 'polypeptide(L)'
;GKNKKIWENGVGYFYDIAAWFPKNMVIVNKEAWNKLDEATQKLVMAEAAKAEQKGWDLSKRGNRDDKQALADNGMKVGKVNAELKKHFEEVGATMAKEWAERAGSRGAAVLAAY
;
A
#
# COMPACT_ATOMS: atom_id res chain seq x y z
N GLY A 1 9.29 8.37 -6.74
CA GLY A 1 9.56 8.62 -8.16
C GLY A 1 9.39 10.09 -8.53
N LYS A 2 8.17 10.54 -8.75
CA LYS A 2 7.83 11.90 -9.24
C LYS A 2 8.48 13.02 -8.41
N ASN A 3 8.30 13.02 -7.10
CA ASN A 3 8.83 14.10 -6.22
C ASN A 3 10.36 14.19 -6.18
N LYS A 4 11.05 13.15 -6.62
CA LYS A 4 12.51 13.09 -6.71
C LYS A 4 13.03 13.29 -8.14
N LYS A 5 12.12 13.52 -9.08
CA LYS A 5 12.45 13.73 -10.49
C LYS A 5 13.47 12.70 -11.00
N ILE A 6 13.20 11.44 -10.79
CA ILE A 6 14.16 10.35 -11.04
C ILE A 6 14.61 10.27 -12.50
N TRP A 7 13.82 10.80 -13.44
CA TRP A 7 14.19 10.93 -14.85
C TRP A 7 15.41 11.83 -15.08
N GLU A 8 15.64 12.84 -14.21
CA GLU A 8 16.82 13.71 -14.28
C GLU A 8 18.10 12.97 -13.88
N ASN A 9 17.98 11.82 -13.21
CA ASN A 9 19.10 10.97 -12.78
C ASN A 9 19.34 9.76 -13.69
N GLY A 10 18.88 9.83 -14.95
CA GLY A 10 19.10 8.79 -15.94
C GLY A 10 18.20 7.56 -15.84
N VAL A 11 17.17 7.58 -14.98
CA VAL A 11 16.19 6.49 -14.88
C VAL A 11 15.18 6.61 -16.03
N GLY A 12 15.28 5.72 -17.01
CA GLY A 12 14.46 5.75 -18.23
C GLY A 12 13.24 4.82 -18.22
N TYR A 13 13.10 3.93 -17.25
CA TYR A 13 12.06 2.90 -17.24
C TYR A 13 11.39 2.81 -15.90
N PHE A 14 10.09 2.56 -15.91
CA PHE A 14 9.28 2.24 -14.73
C PHE A 14 8.33 1.10 -15.08
N TYR A 15 8.32 0.05 -14.24
CA TYR A 15 7.38 -1.06 -14.35
C TYR A 15 6.46 -1.06 -13.13
N ASP A 16 5.14 -1.04 -13.40
CA ASP A 16 4.11 -1.11 -12.37
C ASP A 16 3.91 -2.57 -11.93
N ILE A 17 4.64 -2.97 -10.91
CA ILE A 17 4.60 -4.33 -10.36
C ILE A 17 3.45 -4.51 -9.38
N ALA A 18 3.07 -3.43 -8.68
CA ALA A 18 2.07 -3.45 -7.62
C ALA A 18 2.35 -4.52 -6.54
N ALA A 19 3.64 -4.72 -6.22
CA ALA A 19 4.08 -5.77 -5.30
C ALA A 19 3.80 -5.46 -3.83
N TRP A 20 3.46 -4.24 -3.50
CA TRP A 20 3.32 -3.80 -2.11
C TRP A 20 2.23 -2.75 -1.96
N PHE A 21 1.31 -3.00 -1.01
CA PHE A 21 0.25 -2.07 -0.63
C PHE A 21 0.34 -1.78 0.87
N PRO A 22 1.24 -0.89 1.31
CA PRO A 22 1.35 -0.53 2.72
C PRO A 22 0.09 0.20 3.17
N LYS A 23 -0.46 -0.23 4.31
CA LYS A 23 -1.56 0.47 4.97
C LYS A 23 -1.01 1.34 6.09
N ASN A 24 -1.40 2.61 6.09
CA ASN A 24 -1.17 3.48 7.22
C ASN A 24 -2.29 3.30 8.24
N MET A 25 -1.94 3.34 9.52
CA MET A 25 -2.88 3.24 10.61
C MET A 25 -2.92 4.56 11.38
N VAL A 26 -4.12 5.05 11.66
CA VAL A 26 -4.35 6.12 12.64
C VAL A 26 -4.75 5.45 13.95
N ILE A 27 -3.93 5.61 14.96
CA ILE A 27 -4.15 4.98 16.26
C ILE A 27 -4.30 6.03 17.36
N VAL A 28 -5.06 5.71 18.39
CA VAL A 28 -5.24 6.54 19.58
C VAL A 28 -4.94 5.71 20.82
N ASN A 29 -4.38 6.33 21.84
CA ASN A 29 -4.20 5.71 23.14
C ASN A 29 -5.56 5.34 23.74
N LYS A 30 -5.72 4.11 24.23
CA LYS A 30 -6.99 3.60 24.75
C LYS A 30 -7.50 4.39 25.95
N GLU A 31 -6.62 4.81 26.85
CA GLU A 31 -7.01 5.59 28.03
C GLU A 31 -7.49 7.00 27.63
N ALA A 32 -6.82 7.62 26.64
CA ALA A 32 -7.27 8.91 26.10
C ALA A 32 -8.62 8.79 25.40
N TRP A 33 -8.83 7.73 24.63
CA TRP A 33 -10.09 7.42 23.97
C TRP A 33 -11.24 7.26 24.97
N ASN A 34 -11.00 6.51 26.04
CA ASN A 34 -12.00 6.23 27.06
C ASN A 34 -12.40 7.46 27.93
N LYS A 35 -11.64 8.57 27.86
CA LYS A 35 -12.00 9.85 28.48
C LYS A 35 -13.01 10.66 27.67
N LEU A 36 -13.20 10.32 26.42
CA LEU A 36 -14.21 10.95 25.57
C LEU A 36 -15.59 10.39 25.90
N ASP A 37 -16.60 11.24 25.88
CA ASP A 37 -17.99 10.81 25.97
C ASP A 37 -18.40 10.03 24.70
N GLU A 38 -19.47 9.26 24.81
CA GLU A 38 -19.94 8.36 23.75
C GLU A 38 -20.31 9.12 22.46
N ALA A 39 -20.89 10.31 22.58
CA ALA A 39 -21.27 11.12 21.44
C ALA A 39 -20.03 11.60 20.67
N THR A 40 -19.00 12.04 21.37
CA THR A 40 -17.71 12.43 20.80
C THR A 40 -17.00 11.23 20.15
N GLN A 41 -17.00 10.06 20.78
CA GLN A 41 -16.42 8.85 20.18
C GLN A 41 -17.11 8.48 18.86
N LYS A 42 -18.45 8.50 18.82
CA LYS A 42 -19.23 8.26 17.59
C LYS A 42 -18.92 9.27 16.49
N LEU A 43 -18.81 10.56 16.85
CA LEU A 43 -18.47 11.59 15.89
C LEU A 43 -17.06 11.37 15.29
N VAL A 44 -16.07 11.10 16.13
CA VAL A 44 -14.71 10.83 15.67
C VAL A 44 -14.66 9.63 14.75
N MET A 45 -15.36 8.53 15.07
CA MET A 45 -15.41 7.35 14.21
C MET A 45 -16.09 7.62 12.86
N ALA A 46 -17.16 8.42 12.86
CA ALA A 46 -17.85 8.81 11.63
C ALA A 46 -16.96 9.67 10.72
N GLU A 47 -16.24 10.63 11.29
CA GLU A 47 -15.31 11.46 10.52
C GLU A 47 -14.06 10.68 10.06
N ALA A 48 -13.57 9.73 10.87
CA ALA A 48 -12.50 8.83 10.48
C ALA A 48 -12.88 7.98 9.26
N ALA A 49 -14.08 7.43 9.20
CA ALA A 49 -14.57 6.68 8.05
C ALA A 49 -14.61 7.53 6.76
N LYS A 50 -15.06 8.79 6.86
CA LYS A 50 -15.03 9.73 5.73
C LYS A 50 -13.59 10.04 5.28
N ALA A 51 -12.71 10.25 6.25
CA ALA A 51 -11.29 10.53 5.98
C ALA A 51 -10.61 9.32 5.32
N GLU A 52 -10.91 8.11 5.75
CA GLU A 52 -10.42 6.86 5.13
C GLU A 52 -10.85 6.77 3.67
N GLN A 53 -12.15 6.94 3.38
CA GLN A 53 -12.64 6.90 2.00
C GLN A 53 -11.94 7.94 1.13
N LYS A 54 -11.82 9.17 1.62
CA LYS A 54 -11.08 10.23 0.91
C LYS A 54 -9.62 9.87 0.69
N GLY A 55 -8.97 9.24 1.67
CA GLY A 55 -7.60 8.76 1.58
C GLY A 55 -7.42 7.72 0.47
N TRP A 56 -8.32 6.75 0.37
CA TRP A 56 -8.31 5.77 -0.71
C TRP A 56 -8.48 6.40 -2.09
N ASP A 57 -9.40 7.35 -2.24
CA ASP A 57 -9.64 8.04 -3.51
C ASP A 57 -8.44 8.90 -3.92
N LEU A 58 -7.80 9.58 -2.96
CA LEU A 58 -6.57 10.34 -3.19
C LEU A 58 -5.41 9.42 -3.60
N SER A 59 -5.25 8.28 -2.95
CA SER A 59 -4.20 7.31 -3.25
C SER A 59 -4.35 6.73 -4.65
N LYS A 60 -5.56 6.32 -5.04
CA LYS A 60 -5.85 5.81 -6.39
C LYS A 60 -5.59 6.86 -7.46
N ARG A 61 -6.01 8.10 -7.22
CA ARG A 61 -5.77 9.23 -8.13
C ARG A 61 -4.28 9.54 -8.24
N GLY A 62 -3.59 9.68 -7.10
CA GLY A 62 -2.16 9.95 -7.07
C GLY A 62 -1.34 8.89 -7.81
N ASN A 63 -1.69 7.61 -7.69
CA ASN A 63 -1.01 6.54 -8.42
C ASN A 63 -1.15 6.69 -9.94
N ARG A 64 -2.33 7.11 -10.44
CA ARG A 64 -2.52 7.39 -11.87
C ARG A 64 -1.72 8.61 -12.33
N ASP A 65 -1.85 9.71 -11.59
CA ASP A 65 -1.23 10.99 -11.92
C ASP A 65 0.30 10.90 -11.86
N ASP A 66 0.84 10.14 -10.90
CA ASP A 66 2.28 9.93 -10.79
C ASP A 66 2.84 9.11 -11.94
N LYS A 67 2.14 8.06 -12.38
CA LYS A 67 2.54 7.29 -13.57
C LYS A 67 2.49 8.15 -14.83
N GLN A 68 1.46 8.97 -14.98
CA GLN A 68 1.37 9.90 -16.12
C GLN A 68 2.51 10.90 -16.08
N ALA A 69 2.81 11.48 -14.92
CA ALA A 69 3.93 12.41 -14.81
C ALA A 69 5.29 11.78 -15.13
N LEU A 70 5.51 10.48 -14.81
CA LEU A 70 6.72 9.79 -15.25
C LEU A 70 6.81 9.68 -16.77
N ALA A 71 5.70 9.32 -17.43
CA ALA A 71 5.62 9.21 -18.89
C ALA A 71 5.81 10.58 -19.56
N ASP A 72 5.17 11.62 -19.06
CA ASP A 72 5.27 13.00 -19.58
C ASP A 72 6.72 13.56 -19.51
N ASN A 73 7.51 13.03 -18.59
CA ASN A 73 8.94 13.37 -18.44
C ASN A 73 9.87 12.36 -19.14
N GLY A 74 9.36 11.64 -20.13
CA GLY A 74 10.16 10.80 -21.05
C GLY A 74 10.49 9.40 -20.53
N MET A 75 9.97 8.98 -19.38
CA MET A 75 10.15 7.61 -18.89
C MET A 75 9.22 6.63 -19.63
N LYS A 76 9.71 5.45 -19.92
CA LYS A 76 8.91 4.36 -20.47
C LYS A 76 8.18 3.65 -19.30
N VAL A 77 6.88 3.95 -19.16
CA VAL A 77 6.02 3.34 -18.16
C VAL A 77 5.37 2.09 -18.74
N GLY A 78 5.64 0.95 -18.17
CA GLY A 78 5.15 -0.34 -18.64
C GLY A 78 4.58 -1.22 -17.53
N LYS A 79 4.01 -2.34 -17.96
CA LYS A 79 3.60 -3.43 -17.07
C LYS A 79 4.62 -4.56 -17.22
N VAL A 80 4.83 -5.32 -16.16
CA VAL A 80 5.61 -6.55 -16.23
C VAL A 80 4.91 -7.55 -17.15
N ASN A 81 5.69 -8.32 -17.91
CA ASN A 81 5.15 -9.40 -18.72
C ASN A 81 4.67 -10.57 -17.84
N ALA A 82 3.93 -11.51 -18.43
CA ALA A 82 3.32 -12.63 -17.71
C ALA A 82 4.36 -13.54 -17.05
N GLU A 83 5.50 -13.77 -17.72
CA GLU A 83 6.59 -14.60 -17.21
C GLU A 83 7.21 -14.00 -15.96
N LEU A 84 7.59 -12.72 -16.01
CA LEU A 84 8.17 -12.01 -14.86
C LEU A 84 7.17 -11.93 -13.70
N LYS A 85 5.88 -11.70 -14.02
CA LYS A 85 4.82 -11.69 -13.00
C LYS A 85 4.74 -13.05 -12.30
N LYS A 86 4.75 -14.16 -13.06
CA LYS A 86 4.75 -15.52 -12.50
C LYS A 86 5.94 -15.75 -11.56
N HIS A 87 7.13 -15.33 -11.96
CA HIS A 87 8.32 -15.45 -11.10
C HIS A 87 8.18 -14.65 -9.78
N PHE A 88 7.62 -13.46 -9.83
CA PHE A 88 7.35 -12.71 -8.61
C PHE A 88 6.33 -13.41 -7.70
N GLU A 89 5.29 -14.00 -8.27
CA GLU A 89 4.30 -14.78 -7.52
C GLU A 89 4.91 -16.01 -6.86
N GLU A 90 5.80 -16.74 -7.55
CA GLU A 90 6.53 -17.90 -7.03
C GLU A 90 7.47 -17.51 -5.87
N VAL A 91 8.22 -16.41 -6.03
CA VAL A 91 9.06 -15.86 -4.96
C VAL A 91 8.23 -15.42 -3.77
N GLY A 92 7.13 -14.72 -4.02
CA GLY A 92 6.20 -14.28 -2.98
C GLY A 92 5.60 -15.43 -2.18
N ALA A 93 5.20 -16.51 -2.86
CA ALA A 93 4.68 -17.72 -2.21
C ALA A 93 5.75 -18.40 -1.33
N THR A 94 6.99 -18.48 -1.81
CA THR A 94 8.11 -19.02 -1.04
C THR A 94 8.37 -18.18 0.21
N MET A 95 8.45 -16.85 0.06
CA MET A 95 8.66 -15.94 1.19
C MET A 95 7.53 -16.02 2.23
N ALA A 96 6.27 -16.13 1.78
CA ALA A 96 5.13 -16.28 2.67
C ALA A 96 5.19 -17.59 3.47
N LYS A 97 5.60 -18.70 2.83
CA LYS A 97 5.79 -19.99 3.50
C LYS A 97 6.90 -19.91 4.56
N GLU A 98 8.07 -19.40 4.19
CA GLU A 98 9.19 -19.21 5.11
C GLU A 98 8.83 -18.30 6.30
N TRP A 99 8.05 -17.25 6.04
CA TRP A 99 7.57 -16.39 7.11
C TRP A 99 6.60 -17.12 8.03
N ALA A 100 5.66 -17.92 7.49
CA ALA A 100 4.70 -18.69 8.29
C ALA A 100 5.43 -19.69 9.21
N GLU A 101 6.46 -20.38 8.71
CA GLU A 101 7.28 -21.30 9.50
C GLU A 101 7.97 -20.57 10.68
N ARG A 102 8.53 -19.39 10.44
CA ARG A 102 9.16 -18.57 11.50
C ARG A 102 8.14 -18.00 12.50
N ALA A 103 6.98 -17.56 12.01
CA ALA A 103 5.93 -16.95 12.85
C ALA A 103 5.05 -17.94 13.60
N GLY A 104 5.14 -19.22 13.27
CA GLY A 104 4.39 -20.31 13.93
C GLY A 104 2.88 -20.21 13.71
N SER A 105 2.10 -20.77 14.64
CA SER A 105 0.64 -20.87 14.53
C SER A 105 -0.07 -19.51 14.35
N ARG A 106 0.45 -18.45 14.96
CA ARG A 106 -0.08 -17.08 14.79
C ARG A 106 0.09 -16.57 13.37
N GLY A 107 1.26 -16.83 12.77
CA GLY A 107 1.53 -16.46 11.38
C GLY A 107 0.65 -17.23 10.40
N ALA A 108 0.48 -18.52 10.60
CA ALA A 108 -0.41 -19.35 9.81
C ALA A 108 -1.87 -18.84 9.86
N ALA A 109 -2.37 -18.45 11.04
CA ALA A 109 -3.70 -17.87 11.20
C ALA A 109 -3.86 -16.53 10.44
N VAL A 110 -2.84 -15.68 10.43
CA VAL A 110 -2.85 -14.43 9.67
C VAL A 110 -2.93 -14.71 8.17
N LEU A 111 -2.09 -15.61 7.65
CA LEU A 111 -2.12 -15.95 6.21
C LEU A 111 -3.43 -16.62 5.78
N ALA A 112 -4.04 -17.42 6.64
CA ALA A 112 -5.34 -18.03 6.34
C ALA A 112 -6.50 -17.02 6.31
N ALA A 113 -6.35 -15.89 7.01
CA ALA A 113 -7.35 -14.81 7.03
C ALA A 113 -7.14 -13.78 5.90
N TYR A 114 -5.99 -13.81 5.22
CA TYR A 114 -5.63 -12.90 4.14
C TYR A 114 -6.04 -13.47 2.78
#